data_bc3dc1183a79b87b75c5047977b765ae
#
_entry.id   bc3dc1183a79b87b75c5047977b765ae
#
_cell.length_a   1.000
_cell.length_b   1.000
_cell.length_c   1.000
_cell.angle_alpha   90.00
_cell.angle_beta   90.00
_cell.angle_gamma   90.00
#
_symmetry.space_group_name_H-M   'P 1'
#
loop_
_entity.id
_entity.type
_entity.pdbx_description
1 polymer ?
#
loop_
_entity_poly.entity_id
_entity_poly.type
_entity_poly.pdbx_seq_one_letter_code
_entity_poly.pdbx_strand_id
1 'polypeptide(L)'
;MGIVVENVSKKFGSFQAVDRVSLEIESGSLVALLGPSGSGKSTLLRLIAGLEMPDSGKIWLTGKDATQQSVQERNIGFVFQHYALFKHMSVRENIAFGLDIRKNSKAKIKARVNELLELVQLTGLGDRYPSQLSGGQRQRVALARALAVQPQVLLLDEPFGALDAKVRKDLRAWLRKLHDEVHVTTVFVTHDQEEAMEVSDELVVMNKGKVEQVGTPAQIYDHPATAFVMSFIGPVNVLPSSSRIFQGNGFDSAHPEIFLRPQDVVIEREQNGSTVPARVSRLIHLGWEIQAELTLDDGQVVTAHLTRERFDQLNLEPEQRVYVKPKDAKSFPLYYSI
;
A
#
# COMPACT_ATOMS: atom_id res chain seq x y z
N MET A 1 -7.44 -0.71 21.39
CA MET A 1 -6.14 -1.21 20.88
C MET A 1 -6.37 -2.50 20.12
N GLY A 2 -5.98 -2.57 18.85
CA GLY A 2 -6.09 -3.76 18.00
C GLY A 2 -4.79 -4.56 18.03
N ILE A 3 -3.71 -3.97 17.50
CA ILE A 3 -2.37 -4.58 17.45
C ILE A 3 -1.37 -3.53 17.94
N VAL A 4 -0.45 -3.92 18.84
CA VAL A 4 0.67 -3.07 19.25
C VAL A 4 1.96 -3.87 19.07
N VAL A 5 2.90 -3.27 18.38
CA VAL A 5 4.26 -3.79 18.15
C VAL A 5 5.24 -2.84 18.85
N GLU A 6 6.05 -3.35 19.77
CA GLU A 6 6.95 -2.55 20.60
C GLU A 6 8.40 -2.98 20.38
N ASN A 7 9.20 -2.15 19.72
CA ASN A 7 10.64 -2.34 19.47
C ASN A 7 11.00 -3.73 18.92
N VAL A 8 10.15 -4.27 18.05
CA VAL A 8 10.32 -5.62 17.49
C VAL A 8 11.46 -5.65 16.49
N SER A 9 12.34 -6.61 16.64
CA SER A 9 13.43 -6.88 15.71
C SER A 9 13.45 -8.35 15.30
N LYS A 10 13.90 -8.60 14.05
CA LYS A 10 14.09 -9.94 13.48
C LYS A 10 15.25 -9.97 12.50
N LYS A 11 16.14 -10.94 12.69
CA LYS A 11 17.24 -11.25 11.79
C LYS A 11 17.11 -12.64 11.20
N PHE A 12 17.58 -12.79 9.97
CA PHE A 12 17.79 -14.09 9.33
C PHE A 12 19.27 -14.20 8.93
N GLY A 13 20.05 -14.90 9.72
CA GLY A 13 21.52 -14.87 9.60
C GLY A 13 22.06 -13.45 9.80
N SER A 14 22.74 -12.90 8.80
CA SER A 14 23.25 -11.53 8.83
C SER A 14 22.24 -10.48 8.37
N PHE A 15 21.12 -10.89 7.76
CA PHE A 15 20.11 -9.98 7.21
C PHE A 15 19.15 -9.48 8.29
N GLN A 16 19.10 -8.16 8.51
CA GLN A 16 18.13 -7.50 9.39
C GLN A 16 16.83 -7.29 8.64
N ALA A 17 15.83 -8.14 8.87
CA ALA A 17 14.54 -8.07 8.18
C ALA A 17 13.58 -7.05 8.81
N VAL A 18 13.60 -6.93 10.14
CA VAL A 18 12.83 -5.94 10.92
C VAL A 18 13.75 -5.37 12.00
N ASP A 19 13.90 -4.05 12.07
CA ASP A 19 14.80 -3.34 12.97
C ASP A 19 14.05 -2.38 13.90
N ARG A 20 13.84 -2.80 15.14
CA ARG A 20 13.22 -2.01 16.23
C ARG A 20 11.91 -1.33 15.82
N VAL A 21 11.06 -2.04 15.11
CA VAL A 21 9.77 -1.53 14.68
C VAL A 21 8.84 -1.36 15.87
N SER A 22 8.28 -0.15 15.99
CA SER A 22 7.16 0.16 16.88
C SER A 22 6.00 0.67 16.05
N LEU A 23 4.80 0.11 16.27
CA LEU A 23 3.60 0.39 15.50
C LEU A 23 2.37 0.11 16.35
N GLU A 24 1.38 0.98 16.28
CA GLU A 24 0.06 0.78 16.87
C GLU A 24 -0.99 0.81 15.76
N ILE A 25 -1.88 -0.19 15.76
CA ILE A 25 -2.99 -0.33 14.81
C ILE A 25 -4.28 -0.35 15.62
N GLU A 26 -5.19 0.54 15.31
CA GLU A 26 -6.46 0.65 15.99
C GLU A 26 -7.37 -0.57 15.73
N SER A 27 -8.23 -0.86 16.71
CA SER A 27 -9.21 -1.95 16.57
C SER A 27 -10.24 -1.60 15.49
N GLY A 28 -10.46 -2.51 14.56
CA GLY A 28 -11.43 -2.32 13.47
C GLY A 28 -10.91 -1.49 12.30
N SER A 29 -9.63 -1.09 12.26
CA SER A 29 -9.04 -0.41 11.09
C SER A 29 -8.54 -1.37 10.02
N LEU A 30 -8.46 -0.86 8.80
CA LEU A 30 -7.87 -1.53 7.63
C LEU A 30 -6.55 -0.84 7.29
N VAL A 31 -5.43 -1.49 7.60
CA VAL A 31 -4.08 -0.93 7.49
C VAL A 31 -3.28 -1.63 6.41
N ALA A 32 -2.60 -0.85 5.56
CA ALA A 32 -1.66 -1.37 4.57
C ALA A 32 -0.21 -1.24 5.05
N LEU A 33 0.54 -2.34 5.04
CA LEU A 33 2.00 -2.31 5.10
C LEU A 33 2.53 -2.15 3.67
N LEU A 34 3.08 -0.98 3.36
CA LEU A 34 3.51 -0.58 2.02
C LEU A 34 5.04 -0.35 1.99
N GLY A 35 5.70 -0.71 0.91
CA GLY A 35 7.15 -0.52 0.75
C GLY A 35 7.75 -1.40 -0.34
N PRO A 36 8.99 -1.18 -0.73
CA PRO A 36 9.67 -1.98 -1.76
C PRO A 36 9.86 -3.44 -1.33
N SER A 37 10.18 -4.30 -2.29
CA SER A 37 10.55 -5.69 -1.99
C SER A 37 11.73 -5.74 -1.02
N GLY A 38 11.67 -6.63 -0.03
CA GLY A 38 12.71 -6.75 1.00
C GLY A 38 12.66 -5.71 2.11
N SER A 39 11.65 -4.82 2.17
CA SER A 39 11.52 -3.81 3.25
C SER A 39 11.07 -4.37 4.61
N GLY A 40 10.76 -5.68 4.71
CA GLY A 40 10.39 -6.32 5.99
C GLY A 40 8.89 -6.53 6.21
N LYS A 41 8.00 -6.09 5.32
CA LYS A 41 6.52 -6.15 5.45
C LYS A 41 5.98 -7.55 5.77
N SER A 42 6.25 -8.53 4.90
CA SER A 42 5.78 -9.91 5.11
C SER A 42 6.40 -10.54 6.36
N THR A 43 7.64 -10.16 6.71
CA THR A 43 8.26 -10.59 7.96
C THR A 43 7.51 -10.02 9.16
N LEU A 44 7.21 -8.72 9.18
CA LEU A 44 6.42 -8.10 10.23
C LEU A 44 5.02 -8.72 10.33
N LEU A 45 4.36 -8.96 9.20
CA LEU A 45 3.06 -9.64 9.17
C LEU A 45 3.12 -11.03 9.79
N ARG A 46 4.17 -11.82 9.48
CA ARG A 46 4.38 -13.17 10.04
C ARG A 46 4.71 -13.14 11.52
N LEU A 47 5.45 -12.13 11.98
CA LEU A 47 5.71 -11.91 13.42
C LEU A 47 4.41 -11.63 14.17
N ILE A 48 3.54 -10.75 13.64
CA ILE A 48 2.20 -10.48 14.20
C ILE A 48 1.35 -11.77 14.20
N ALA A 49 1.47 -12.58 13.17
CA ALA A 49 0.76 -13.86 13.06
C ALA A 49 1.25 -14.95 14.03
N GLY A 50 2.48 -14.85 14.55
CA GLY A 50 3.15 -15.92 15.30
C GLY A 50 3.68 -17.05 14.41
N LEU A 51 3.76 -16.82 13.10
CA LEU A 51 4.44 -17.71 12.15
C LEU A 51 5.96 -17.59 12.22
N GLU A 52 6.44 -16.45 12.75
CA GLU A 52 7.83 -16.19 13.10
C GLU A 52 7.88 -15.63 14.52
N MET A 53 8.97 -15.89 15.24
CA MET A 53 9.20 -15.32 16.56
C MET A 53 10.14 -14.13 16.46
N PRO A 54 9.88 -13.02 17.16
CA PRO A 54 10.79 -11.89 17.22
C PRO A 54 12.05 -12.25 18.00
N ASP A 55 13.19 -11.67 17.62
CA ASP A 55 14.43 -11.81 18.38
C ASP A 55 14.44 -10.86 19.60
N SER A 56 13.72 -9.74 19.52
CA SER A 56 13.50 -8.80 20.61
C SER A 56 12.22 -8.00 20.42
N GLY A 57 11.76 -7.33 21.47
CA GLY A 57 10.51 -6.55 21.47
C GLY A 57 9.29 -7.36 21.87
N LYS A 58 8.11 -6.73 21.77
CA LYS A 58 6.85 -7.33 22.18
C LYS A 58 5.75 -7.11 21.14
N ILE A 59 4.80 -8.02 21.11
CA ILE A 59 3.61 -7.94 20.25
C ILE A 59 2.38 -8.17 21.10
N TRP A 60 1.46 -7.20 21.06
CA TRP A 60 0.19 -7.24 21.77
C TRP A 60 -0.96 -7.37 20.77
N LEU A 61 -1.87 -8.27 21.03
CA LEU A 61 -3.10 -8.45 20.25
C LEU A 61 -4.29 -8.24 21.16
N THR A 62 -5.14 -7.29 20.82
CA THR A 62 -6.35 -6.96 21.62
C THR A 62 -6.09 -6.80 23.13
N GLY A 63 -4.96 -6.14 23.45
CA GLY A 63 -4.54 -5.85 24.83
C GLY A 63 -3.87 -7.01 25.58
N LYS A 64 -3.61 -8.15 24.91
CA LYS A 64 -2.92 -9.31 25.49
C LYS A 64 -1.53 -9.47 24.88
N ASP A 65 -0.53 -9.76 25.71
CA ASP A 65 0.81 -10.09 25.22
C ASP A 65 0.75 -11.41 24.43
N ALA A 66 1.00 -11.30 23.13
CA ALA A 66 1.00 -12.42 22.19
C ALA A 66 2.41 -12.83 21.76
N THR A 67 3.45 -12.22 22.30
CA THR A 67 4.84 -12.38 21.85
C THR A 67 5.28 -13.83 21.76
N GLN A 68 4.95 -14.64 22.78
CA GLN A 68 5.29 -16.07 22.83
C GLN A 68 4.09 -17.01 22.57
N GLN A 69 2.91 -16.46 22.24
CA GLN A 69 1.75 -17.28 21.92
C GLN A 69 1.92 -17.99 20.59
N SER A 70 1.46 -19.21 20.53
CA SER A 70 1.35 -19.98 19.28
C SER A 70 0.31 -19.37 18.33
N VAL A 71 0.40 -19.68 17.04
CA VAL A 71 -0.57 -19.23 16.02
C VAL A 71 -2.02 -19.54 16.42
N GLN A 72 -2.24 -20.72 17.01
CA GLN A 72 -3.57 -21.19 17.43
C GLN A 72 -4.15 -20.33 18.56
N GLU A 73 -3.32 -19.87 19.49
CA GLU A 73 -3.73 -19.06 20.64
C GLU A 73 -4.03 -17.62 20.26
N ARG A 74 -3.39 -17.08 19.21
CA ARG A 74 -3.58 -15.70 18.75
C ARG A 74 -4.96 -15.41 18.16
N ASN A 75 -5.73 -16.43 17.80
CA ASN A 75 -7.06 -16.31 17.19
C ASN A 75 -7.12 -15.32 16.03
N ILE A 76 -6.19 -15.44 15.12
CA ILE A 76 -6.08 -14.60 13.90
C ILE A 76 -6.55 -15.37 12.68
N GLY A 77 -7.01 -14.64 11.65
CA GLY A 77 -7.19 -15.14 10.29
C GLY A 77 -5.98 -14.76 9.45
N PHE A 78 -5.42 -15.71 8.69
CA PHE A 78 -4.29 -15.44 7.80
C PHE A 78 -4.58 -15.89 6.38
N VAL A 79 -4.32 -15.02 5.41
CA VAL A 79 -4.41 -15.32 3.98
C VAL A 79 -3.02 -15.18 3.37
N PHE A 80 -2.50 -16.29 2.83
CA PHE A 80 -1.20 -16.33 2.17
C PHE A 80 -1.26 -15.80 0.74
N GLN A 81 -0.17 -15.30 0.22
CA GLN A 81 0.00 -14.77 -1.15
C GLN A 81 -0.53 -15.71 -2.25
N HIS A 82 -0.37 -17.02 -2.09
CA HIS A 82 -0.88 -18.03 -3.02
C HIS A 82 -2.18 -18.70 -2.56
N TYR A 83 -2.94 -18.01 -1.67
CA TYR A 83 -4.22 -18.43 -1.10
C TYR A 83 -4.16 -19.72 -0.25
N ALA A 84 -3.20 -20.62 -0.48
CA ALA A 84 -2.98 -21.87 0.24
C ALA A 84 -4.26 -22.71 0.42
N LEU A 85 -5.12 -22.77 -0.62
CA LEU A 85 -6.32 -23.61 -0.59
C LEU A 85 -5.96 -25.09 -0.69
N PHE A 86 -6.71 -25.91 0.05
CA PHE A 86 -6.60 -27.37 -0.04
C PHE A 86 -7.22 -27.84 -1.35
N LYS A 87 -6.37 -28.23 -2.32
CA LYS A 87 -6.77 -28.56 -3.69
C LYS A 87 -7.71 -29.77 -3.79
N HIS A 88 -7.63 -30.69 -2.82
CA HIS A 88 -8.43 -31.90 -2.71
C HIS A 88 -9.75 -31.73 -1.96
N MET A 89 -10.02 -30.53 -1.46
CA MET A 89 -11.23 -30.14 -0.75
C MET A 89 -12.07 -29.20 -1.61
N SER A 90 -13.41 -29.36 -1.55
CA SER A 90 -14.34 -28.41 -2.13
C SER A 90 -14.22 -27.02 -1.47
N VAL A 91 -14.87 -26.01 -2.05
CA VAL A 91 -14.99 -24.66 -1.47
C VAL A 91 -15.57 -24.73 -0.06
N ARG A 92 -16.66 -25.47 0.10
CA ARG A 92 -17.36 -25.66 1.37
C ARG A 92 -16.46 -26.28 2.43
N GLU A 93 -15.73 -27.32 2.07
CA GLU A 93 -14.78 -28.00 2.96
C GLU A 93 -13.58 -27.10 3.31
N ASN A 94 -13.06 -26.33 2.35
CA ASN A 94 -12.03 -25.35 2.64
C ASN A 94 -12.47 -24.33 3.69
N ILE A 95 -13.69 -23.79 3.57
CA ILE A 95 -14.24 -22.81 4.53
C ILE A 95 -14.49 -23.46 5.89
N ALA A 96 -15.02 -24.68 5.89
CA ALA A 96 -15.34 -25.44 7.11
C ALA A 96 -14.10 -25.87 7.91
N PHE A 97 -12.95 -26.02 7.27
CA PHE A 97 -11.76 -26.67 7.82
C PHE A 97 -11.37 -26.20 9.24
N GLY A 98 -11.29 -24.88 9.46
CA GLY A 98 -10.95 -24.34 10.77
C GLY A 98 -12.02 -24.60 11.85
N LEU A 99 -13.28 -24.70 11.46
CA LEU A 99 -14.39 -25.01 12.36
C LEU A 99 -14.42 -26.50 12.74
N ASP A 100 -14.07 -27.38 11.79
CA ASP A 100 -13.96 -28.83 12.02
C ASP A 100 -12.83 -29.14 13.01
N ILE A 101 -11.65 -28.52 12.86
CA ILE A 101 -10.54 -28.65 13.80
C ILE A 101 -10.94 -28.20 15.20
N ARG A 102 -11.75 -27.13 15.32
CA ARG A 102 -12.28 -26.63 16.59
C ARG A 102 -13.46 -27.47 17.13
N LYS A 103 -13.79 -28.61 16.48
CA LYS A 103 -14.85 -29.56 16.88
C LYS A 103 -16.24 -28.91 17.03
N ASN A 104 -16.56 -27.93 16.18
CA ASN A 104 -17.92 -27.37 16.13
C ASN A 104 -18.93 -28.41 15.64
N SER A 105 -20.20 -28.25 16.02
CA SER A 105 -21.27 -29.14 15.53
C SER A 105 -21.50 -28.98 14.03
N LYS A 106 -21.87 -30.04 13.32
CA LYS A 106 -22.16 -30.03 11.88
C LYS A 106 -23.20 -29.00 11.49
N ALA A 107 -24.22 -28.76 12.32
CA ALA A 107 -25.26 -27.77 12.08
C ALA A 107 -24.67 -26.35 12.12
N LYS A 108 -23.83 -26.02 13.11
CA LYS A 108 -23.15 -24.73 13.23
C LYS A 108 -22.20 -24.49 12.06
N ILE A 109 -21.43 -25.50 11.68
CA ILE A 109 -20.52 -25.43 10.52
C ILE A 109 -21.30 -25.12 9.24
N LYS A 110 -22.39 -25.89 8.97
CA LYS A 110 -23.21 -25.70 7.77
C LYS A 110 -23.79 -24.28 7.71
N ALA A 111 -24.34 -23.79 8.82
CA ALA A 111 -24.90 -22.44 8.90
C ALA A 111 -23.84 -21.38 8.59
N ARG A 112 -22.67 -21.44 9.26
CA ARG A 112 -21.58 -20.49 9.09
C ARG A 112 -20.96 -20.53 7.68
N VAL A 113 -20.80 -21.70 7.09
CA VAL A 113 -20.30 -21.84 5.71
C VAL A 113 -21.26 -21.22 4.71
N ASN A 114 -22.58 -21.40 4.87
CA ASN A 114 -23.56 -20.77 3.97
C ASN A 114 -23.56 -19.25 4.09
N GLU A 115 -23.54 -18.71 5.32
CA GLU A 115 -23.40 -17.28 5.58
C GLU A 115 -22.14 -16.70 4.91
N LEU A 116 -21.00 -17.38 5.02
CA LEU A 116 -19.75 -16.92 4.43
C LEU A 116 -19.77 -17.02 2.90
N LEU A 117 -20.39 -18.06 2.31
CA LEU A 117 -20.55 -18.15 0.86
C LEU A 117 -21.38 -17.00 0.30
N GLU A 118 -22.39 -16.55 1.04
CA GLU A 118 -23.17 -15.37 0.68
C GLU A 118 -22.33 -14.08 0.82
N LEU A 119 -21.68 -13.90 1.96
CA LEU A 119 -20.82 -12.74 2.26
C LEU A 119 -19.72 -12.54 1.20
N VAL A 120 -19.07 -13.63 0.76
CA VAL A 120 -18.02 -13.55 -0.26
C VAL A 120 -18.54 -13.67 -1.70
N GLN A 121 -19.87 -13.65 -1.90
CA GLN A 121 -20.53 -13.72 -3.21
C GLN A 121 -20.17 -14.99 -4.02
N LEU A 122 -20.10 -16.11 -3.36
CA LEU A 122 -19.83 -17.42 -3.97
C LEU A 122 -21.00 -18.41 -3.76
N THR A 123 -22.22 -17.89 -3.57
CA THR A 123 -23.42 -18.72 -3.49
C THR A 123 -23.53 -19.64 -4.69
N GLY A 124 -23.83 -20.92 -4.46
CA GLY A 124 -23.91 -21.95 -5.52
C GLY A 124 -22.57 -22.54 -5.96
N LEU A 125 -21.43 -22.04 -5.47
CA LEU A 125 -20.10 -22.57 -5.80
C LEU A 125 -19.51 -23.46 -4.70
N GLY A 126 -20.26 -23.76 -3.65
CA GLY A 126 -19.78 -24.49 -2.47
C GLY A 126 -19.18 -25.87 -2.75
N ASP A 127 -19.70 -26.56 -3.77
CA ASP A 127 -19.29 -27.93 -4.11
C ASP A 127 -18.18 -27.99 -5.19
N ARG A 128 -17.75 -26.82 -5.71
CA ARG A 128 -16.61 -26.72 -6.63
C ARG A 128 -15.29 -26.89 -5.92
N TYR A 129 -14.29 -27.32 -6.68
CA TYR A 129 -12.89 -27.42 -6.23
C TYR A 129 -12.09 -26.19 -6.65
N PRO A 130 -10.98 -25.87 -5.95
CA PRO A 130 -10.14 -24.69 -6.27
C PRO A 130 -9.66 -24.62 -7.73
N SER A 131 -9.47 -25.78 -8.39
CA SER A 131 -9.09 -25.84 -9.82
C SER A 131 -10.18 -25.34 -10.78
N GLN A 132 -11.42 -25.28 -10.33
CA GLN A 132 -12.59 -24.86 -11.11
C GLN A 132 -12.93 -23.36 -10.90
N LEU A 133 -12.10 -22.63 -10.15
CA LEU A 133 -12.34 -21.25 -9.75
C LEU A 133 -11.37 -20.30 -10.45
N SER A 134 -11.82 -19.06 -10.71
CA SER A 134 -10.93 -17.95 -11.11
C SER A 134 -9.99 -17.55 -9.96
N GLY A 135 -8.96 -16.76 -10.26
CA GLY A 135 -8.03 -16.24 -9.25
C GLY A 135 -8.75 -15.47 -8.13
N GLY A 136 -9.61 -14.53 -8.50
CA GLY A 136 -10.40 -13.74 -7.54
C GLY A 136 -11.38 -14.61 -6.73
N GLN A 137 -11.98 -15.63 -7.33
CA GLN A 137 -12.82 -16.58 -6.58
C GLN A 137 -12.01 -17.39 -5.57
N ARG A 138 -10.82 -17.87 -5.93
CA ARG A 138 -9.93 -18.56 -4.99
C ARG A 138 -9.54 -17.68 -3.81
N GLN A 139 -9.28 -16.42 -4.05
CA GLN A 139 -8.98 -15.46 -2.99
C GLN A 139 -10.15 -15.24 -2.04
N ARG A 140 -11.37 -15.07 -2.57
CA ARG A 140 -12.58 -14.94 -1.76
C ARG A 140 -12.82 -16.19 -0.90
N VAL A 141 -12.54 -17.39 -1.42
CA VAL A 141 -12.58 -18.62 -0.62
C VAL A 141 -11.55 -18.59 0.52
N ALA A 142 -10.32 -18.14 0.25
CA ALA A 142 -9.29 -18.04 1.28
C ALA A 142 -9.67 -17.05 2.39
N LEU A 143 -10.27 -15.91 2.02
CA LEU A 143 -10.82 -14.93 2.96
C LEU A 143 -11.98 -15.52 3.79
N ALA A 144 -12.93 -16.19 3.14
CA ALA A 144 -14.04 -16.86 3.83
C ALA A 144 -13.52 -17.91 4.84
N ARG A 145 -12.50 -18.70 4.45
CA ARG A 145 -11.84 -19.66 5.35
C ARG A 145 -11.20 -18.96 6.55
N ALA A 146 -10.51 -17.84 6.34
CA ALA A 146 -9.90 -17.07 7.43
C ALA A 146 -10.95 -16.47 8.37
N LEU A 147 -12.08 -15.99 7.83
CA LEU A 147 -13.18 -15.41 8.60
C LEU A 147 -14.08 -16.45 9.29
N ALA A 148 -14.01 -17.74 8.87
CA ALA A 148 -14.87 -18.79 9.41
C ALA A 148 -14.73 -18.95 10.93
N VAL A 149 -13.53 -18.83 11.43
CA VAL A 149 -13.19 -18.98 12.86
C VAL A 149 -13.46 -17.73 13.69
N GLN A 150 -14.06 -16.70 13.11
CA GLN A 150 -14.35 -15.41 13.75
C GLN A 150 -13.11 -14.78 14.40
N PRO A 151 -12.07 -14.49 13.61
CA PRO A 151 -10.84 -13.93 14.14
C PRO A 151 -11.04 -12.50 14.63
N GLN A 152 -10.22 -12.05 15.58
CA GLN A 152 -10.17 -10.65 16.01
C GLN A 152 -9.27 -9.79 15.11
N VAL A 153 -8.33 -10.44 14.43
CA VAL A 153 -7.38 -9.81 13.51
C VAL A 153 -7.30 -10.63 12.23
N LEU A 154 -7.32 -9.96 11.09
CA LEU A 154 -7.17 -10.54 9.75
C LEU A 154 -5.87 -10.03 9.12
N LEU A 155 -5.00 -10.95 8.72
CA LEU A 155 -3.70 -10.65 8.12
C LEU A 155 -3.65 -11.20 6.69
N LEU A 156 -3.33 -10.33 5.71
CA LEU A 156 -3.35 -10.67 4.30
C LEU A 156 -1.97 -10.41 3.68
N ASP A 157 -1.29 -11.45 3.22
CA ASP A 157 0.02 -11.33 2.57
C ASP A 157 -0.17 -11.21 1.05
N GLU A 158 0.02 -10.01 0.49
CA GLU A 158 -0.16 -9.64 -0.92
C GLU A 158 -1.50 -10.13 -1.53
N PRO A 159 -2.64 -9.69 -0.98
CA PRO A 159 -3.95 -10.24 -1.35
C PRO A 159 -4.34 -9.99 -2.82
N PHE A 160 -3.74 -9.01 -3.49
CA PHE A 160 -4.08 -8.64 -4.87
C PHE A 160 -3.06 -9.13 -5.91
N GLY A 161 -2.01 -9.84 -5.47
CA GLY A 161 -0.98 -10.38 -6.35
C GLY A 161 -1.52 -11.41 -7.35
N ALA A 162 -0.83 -11.56 -8.50
CA ALA A 162 -1.11 -12.58 -9.52
C ALA A 162 -2.52 -12.52 -10.17
N LEU A 163 -3.17 -11.35 -10.16
CA LEU A 163 -4.47 -11.12 -10.80
C LEU A 163 -4.34 -10.11 -11.95
N ASP A 164 -5.19 -10.24 -12.96
CA ASP A 164 -5.31 -9.22 -14.01
C ASP A 164 -5.88 -7.90 -13.45
N ALA A 165 -5.63 -6.79 -14.15
CA ALA A 165 -5.94 -5.43 -13.68
C ALA A 165 -7.43 -5.23 -13.34
N LYS A 166 -8.34 -5.81 -14.13
CA LYS A 166 -9.79 -5.69 -13.92
C LYS A 166 -10.21 -6.43 -12.65
N VAL A 167 -9.80 -7.71 -12.53
CA VAL A 167 -10.11 -8.54 -11.34
C VAL A 167 -9.51 -7.93 -10.08
N ARG A 168 -8.30 -7.35 -10.18
CA ARG A 168 -7.64 -6.65 -9.07
C ARG A 168 -8.46 -5.46 -8.59
N LYS A 169 -8.92 -4.61 -9.52
CA LYS A 169 -9.77 -3.44 -9.19
C LYS A 169 -11.08 -3.86 -8.51
N ASP A 170 -11.78 -4.84 -9.08
CA ASP A 170 -13.03 -5.35 -8.52
C ASP A 170 -12.83 -5.93 -7.12
N LEU A 171 -11.69 -6.57 -6.89
CA LEU A 171 -11.36 -7.20 -5.62
C LEU A 171 -10.97 -6.17 -4.54
N ARG A 172 -10.27 -5.08 -4.90
CA ARG A 172 -9.98 -3.95 -3.98
C ARG A 172 -11.29 -3.35 -3.46
N ALA A 173 -12.18 -2.97 -4.36
CA ALA A 173 -13.49 -2.43 -4.00
C ALA A 173 -14.32 -3.40 -3.15
N TRP A 174 -14.27 -4.70 -3.48
CA TRP A 174 -14.94 -5.72 -2.69
C TRP A 174 -14.32 -5.91 -1.30
N LEU A 175 -12.99 -5.92 -1.17
CA LEU A 175 -12.32 -6.03 0.14
C LEU A 175 -12.67 -4.85 1.04
N ARG A 176 -12.69 -3.63 0.50
CA ARG A 176 -13.10 -2.44 1.25
C ARG A 176 -14.53 -2.61 1.79
N LYS A 177 -15.47 -3.00 0.91
CA LYS A 177 -16.87 -3.24 1.31
C LYS A 177 -16.99 -4.35 2.37
N LEU A 178 -16.26 -5.46 2.19
CA LEU A 178 -16.22 -6.55 3.16
C LEU A 178 -15.75 -6.07 4.53
N HIS A 179 -14.69 -5.24 4.56
CA HIS A 179 -14.18 -4.68 5.80
C HIS A 179 -15.22 -3.79 6.49
N ASP A 180 -15.93 -2.95 5.73
CA ASP A 180 -17.02 -2.09 6.24
C ASP A 180 -18.21 -2.89 6.80
N GLU A 181 -18.42 -4.14 6.35
CA GLU A 181 -19.46 -5.03 6.87
C GLU A 181 -19.02 -5.80 8.13
N VAL A 182 -17.75 -6.22 8.20
CA VAL A 182 -17.26 -7.15 9.24
C VAL A 182 -16.54 -6.45 10.39
N HIS A 183 -15.99 -5.25 10.16
CA HIS A 183 -15.24 -4.44 11.13
C HIS A 183 -14.13 -5.19 11.89
N VAL A 184 -13.46 -6.16 11.26
CA VAL A 184 -12.33 -6.88 11.84
C VAL A 184 -11.05 -6.09 11.59
N THR A 185 -10.21 -5.90 12.61
CA THR A 185 -8.88 -5.29 12.45
C THR A 185 -8.12 -6.02 11.36
N THR A 186 -7.83 -5.35 10.26
CA THR A 186 -7.24 -5.99 9.07
C THR A 186 -5.91 -5.33 8.72
N VAL A 187 -4.87 -6.15 8.52
CA VAL A 187 -3.57 -5.69 8.01
C VAL A 187 -3.25 -6.43 6.73
N PHE A 188 -2.94 -5.72 5.68
CA PHE A 188 -2.49 -6.34 4.43
C PHE A 188 -1.15 -5.79 3.96
N VAL A 189 -0.37 -6.65 3.32
CA VAL A 189 0.91 -6.30 2.70
C VAL A 189 0.69 -6.03 1.22
N THR A 190 1.28 -4.97 0.71
CA THR A 190 1.37 -4.71 -0.73
C THR A 190 2.65 -3.94 -1.06
N HIS A 191 3.08 -4.00 -2.32
CA HIS A 191 4.10 -3.13 -2.89
C HIS A 191 3.49 -2.15 -3.92
N ASP A 192 2.19 -2.24 -4.16
CA ASP A 192 1.44 -1.39 -5.07
C ASP A 192 0.82 -0.21 -4.30
N GLN A 193 1.16 1.00 -4.73
CA GLN A 193 0.73 2.25 -4.09
C GLN A 193 -0.78 2.48 -4.27
N GLU A 194 -1.32 2.16 -5.46
CA GLU A 194 -2.77 2.32 -5.71
C GLU A 194 -3.59 1.42 -4.80
N GLU A 195 -3.16 0.16 -4.61
CA GLU A 195 -3.82 -0.77 -3.71
C GLU A 195 -3.87 -0.22 -2.28
N ALA A 196 -2.73 0.25 -1.79
CA ALA A 196 -2.62 0.80 -0.45
C ALA A 196 -3.49 2.05 -0.28
N MET A 197 -3.39 3.00 -1.22
CA MET A 197 -4.11 4.28 -1.18
C MET A 197 -5.63 4.13 -1.31
N GLU A 198 -6.10 3.19 -2.16
CA GLU A 198 -7.53 3.01 -2.44
C GLU A 198 -8.26 2.25 -1.33
N VAL A 199 -7.57 1.30 -0.69
CA VAL A 199 -8.24 0.32 0.16
C VAL A 199 -8.14 0.66 1.65
N SER A 200 -7.02 1.20 2.12
CA SER A 200 -6.74 1.32 3.56
C SER A 200 -7.23 2.62 4.21
N ASP A 201 -7.50 2.54 5.51
CA ASP A 201 -7.73 3.70 6.37
C ASP A 201 -6.39 4.37 6.72
N GLU A 202 -5.34 3.56 6.89
CA GLU A 202 -4.01 3.99 7.29
C GLU A 202 -2.93 3.20 6.55
N LEU A 203 -1.83 3.87 6.25
CA LEU A 203 -0.64 3.33 5.60
C LEU A 203 0.52 3.30 6.58
N VAL A 204 1.25 2.19 6.58
CA VAL A 204 2.55 2.06 7.24
C VAL A 204 3.60 1.90 6.14
N VAL A 205 4.34 2.95 5.86
CA VAL A 205 5.42 2.91 4.85
C VAL A 205 6.67 2.34 5.49
N MET A 206 7.18 1.25 4.91
CA MET A 206 8.36 0.54 5.42
C MET A 206 9.53 0.58 4.42
N ASN A 207 10.73 0.75 4.95
CA ASN A 207 11.96 0.72 4.18
C ASN A 207 13.09 0.09 5.01
N LYS A 208 13.88 -0.81 4.43
CA LYS A 208 15.05 -1.44 5.06
C LYS A 208 14.80 -1.94 6.50
N GLY A 209 13.64 -2.58 6.72
CA GLY A 209 13.26 -3.14 8.01
C GLY A 209 12.72 -2.14 9.04
N LYS A 210 12.54 -0.87 8.68
CA LYS A 210 12.06 0.19 9.56
C LYS A 210 10.75 0.78 9.05
N VAL A 211 9.99 1.40 9.95
CA VAL A 211 8.85 2.26 9.60
C VAL A 211 9.38 3.65 9.30
N GLU A 212 9.09 4.16 8.12
CA GLU A 212 9.43 5.52 7.68
C GLU A 212 8.35 6.53 8.06
N GLN A 213 7.09 6.15 7.87
CA GLN A 213 5.94 6.99 8.18
C GLN A 213 4.68 6.15 8.37
N VAL A 214 3.80 6.62 9.24
CA VAL A 214 2.43 6.11 9.45
C VAL A 214 1.47 7.28 9.27
N GLY A 215 0.34 7.05 8.64
CA GLY A 215 -0.72 8.05 8.47
C GLY A 215 -1.77 7.64 7.44
N THR A 216 -2.80 8.46 7.30
CA THR A 216 -3.81 8.27 6.25
C THR A 216 -3.20 8.41 4.84
N PRO A 217 -3.81 7.83 3.80
CA PRO A 217 -3.36 8.01 2.41
C PRO A 217 -3.08 9.48 2.05
N ALA A 218 -3.97 10.39 2.41
CA ALA A 218 -3.79 11.81 2.17
C ALA A 218 -2.58 12.39 2.91
N GLN A 219 -2.41 12.07 4.20
CA GLN A 219 -1.26 12.54 4.98
C GLN A 219 0.07 12.07 4.39
N ILE A 220 0.16 10.80 3.97
CA ILE A 220 1.38 10.23 3.38
C ILE A 220 1.73 10.91 2.05
N TYR A 221 0.71 11.20 1.22
CA TYR A 221 0.90 11.84 -0.09
C TYR A 221 1.23 13.33 0.02
N ASP A 222 0.45 14.08 0.82
CA ASP A 222 0.55 15.54 0.92
C ASP A 222 1.68 15.98 1.85
N HIS A 223 1.95 15.18 2.90
CA HIS A 223 2.94 15.50 3.94
C HIS A 223 3.96 14.36 4.14
N PRO A 224 4.71 13.96 3.09
CA PRO A 224 5.74 12.94 3.22
C PRO A 224 6.81 13.37 4.22
N ALA A 225 7.16 12.47 5.15
CA ALA A 225 8.13 12.75 6.23
C ALA A 225 9.59 12.71 5.74
N THR A 226 9.88 11.97 4.67
CA THR A 226 11.25 11.79 4.14
C THR A 226 11.27 11.86 2.62
N ALA A 227 12.44 12.12 2.05
CA ALA A 227 12.69 12.02 0.62
C ALA A 227 12.33 10.65 0.05
N PHE A 228 12.58 9.59 0.84
CA PHE A 228 12.18 8.22 0.46
C PHE A 228 10.67 8.11 0.31
N VAL A 229 9.89 8.55 1.29
CA VAL A 229 8.42 8.48 1.25
C VAL A 229 7.90 9.27 0.06
N MET A 230 8.40 10.50 -0.14
CA MET A 230 7.98 11.34 -1.28
C MET A 230 8.25 10.68 -2.63
N SER A 231 9.43 10.10 -2.80
CA SER A 231 9.83 9.44 -4.06
C SER A 231 9.14 8.07 -4.25
N PHE A 232 8.83 7.39 -3.15
CA PHE A 232 8.19 6.08 -3.21
C PHE A 232 6.67 6.18 -3.47
N ILE A 233 6.00 7.24 -2.97
CA ILE A 233 4.53 7.41 -3.06
C ILE A 233 4.11 8.24 -4.29
N GLY A 234 4.64 7.94 -5.44
CA GLY A 234 4.24 8.58 -6.69
C GLY A 234 5.38 9.31 -7.38
N PRO A 235 5.15 9.77 -8.60
CA PRO A 235 6.16 10.43 -9.40
C PRO A 235 6.61 11.74 -8.75
N VAL A 236 7.91 12.03 -8.88
CA VAL A 236 8.51 13.26 -8.37
C VAL A 236 9.68 13.70 -9.24
N ASN A 237 9.80 14.99 -9.49
CA ASN A 237 11.00 15.60 -10.03
C ASN A 237 11.97 15.86 -8.86
N VAL A 238 13.20 15.37 -8.97
CA VAL A 238 14.27 15.65 -8.00
C VAL A 238 15.29 16.53 -8.72
N LEU A 239 15.43 17.76 -8.24
CA LEU A 239 16.24 18.80 -8.88
C LEU A 239 17.25 19.37 -7.90
N PRO A 240 18.45 19.77 -8.35
CA PRO A 240 19.37 20.51 -7.51
C PRO A 240 18.71 21.81 -6.99
N SER A 241 18.96 22.18 -5.74
CA SER A 241 18.46 23.45 -5.18
C SER A 241 18.98 24.69 -5.93
N SER A 242 20.09 24.53 -6.66
CA SER A 242 20.65 25.57 -7.55
C SER A 242 19.90 25.74 -8.86
N SER A 243 18.96 24.85 -9.21
CA SER A 243 18.19 24.95 -10.47
C SER A 243 17.42 26.25 -10.53
N ARG A 244 17.39 26.84 -11.73
CA ARG A 244 16.76 28.14 -11.97
C ARG A 244 15.27 28.16 -11.61
N ILE A 245 14.57 27.04 -11.71
CA ILE A 245 13.14 26.96 -11.40
C ILE A 245 12.82 27.35 -9.94
N PHE A 246 13.79 27.27 -9.03
CA PHE A 246 13.61 27.63 -7.62
C PHE A 246 14.08 29.04 -7.29
N GLN A 247 14.83 29.69 -8.19
CA GLN A 247 15.36 31.05 -7.95
C GLN A 247 14.23 32.09 -7.90
N GLY A 248 14.19 32.88 -6.83
CA GLY A 248 13.17 33.92 -6.63
C GLY A 248 11.79 33.42 -6.17
N ASN A 249 11.62 32.09 -5.94
CA ASN A 249 10.36 31.50 -5.51
C ASN A 249 10.30 31.19 -4.00
N GLY A 250 11.29 31.61 -3.21
CA GLY A 250 11.28 31.47 -1.74
C GLY A 250 11.48 30.07 -1.22
N PHE A 251 11.93 29.13 -2.07
CA PHE A 251 12.23 27.76 -1.63
C PHE A 251 13.56 27.72 -0.87
N ASP A 252 13.55 27.01 0.26
CA ASP A 252 14.70 26.87 1.12
C ASP A 252 15.83 26.11 0.41
N SER A 253 16.99 26.77 0.32
CA SER A 253 18.22 26.21 -0.27
C SER A 253 19.09 25.46 0.75
N ALA A 254 18.62 25.20 1.97
CA ALA A 254 19.37 24.52 3.02
C ALA A 254 19.75 23.08 2.65
N HIS A 255 19.02 22.47 1.71
CA HIS A 255 19.27 21.11 1.24
C HIS A 255 19.68 21.10 -0.23
N PRO A 256 20.54 20.14 -0.66
CA PRO A 256 21.08 20.12 -2.02
C PRO A 256 20.04 19.72 -3.07
N GLU A 257 18.97 19.04 -2.68
CA GLU A 257 17.93 18.57 -3.57
C GLU A 257 16.56 19.09 -3.14
N ILE A 258 15.75 19.45 -4.11
CA ILE A 258 14.37 19.86 -3.95
C ILE A 258 13.48 18.89 -4.74
N PHE A 259 12.40 18.48 -4.11
CA PHE A 259 11.43 17.50 -4.60
C PHE A 259 10.16 18.22 -5.02
N LEU A 260 9.76 18.04 -6.30
CA LEU A 260 8.63 18.74 -6.91
C LEU A 260 7.70 17.73 -7.57
N ARG A 261 6.45 17.64 -7.13
CA ARG A 261 5.45 16.79 -7.79
C ARG A 261 5.18 17.28 -9.21
N PRO A 262 4.94 16.36 -10.19
CA PRO A 262 4.62 16.77 -11.56
C PRO A 262 3.37 17.64 -11.69
N GLN A 263 2.36 17.45 -10.84
CA GLN A 263 1.16 18.32 -10.83
C GLN A 263 1.40 19.71 -10.24
N ASP A 264 2.52 19.89 -9.53
CA ASP A 264 2.92 21.19 -8.96
C ASP A 264 3.87 21.97 -9.87
N VAL A 265 4.16 21.45 -11.06
CA VAL A 265 4.84 22.19 -12.14
C VAL A 265 3.79 22.95 -12.94
N VAL A 266 3.79 24.27 -12.79
CA VAL A 266 2.88 25.16 -13.53
C VAL A 266 3.52 25.56 -14.84
N ILE A 267 2.80 25.38 -15.96
CA ILE A 267 3.23 25.79 -17.31
C ILE A 267 2.43 27.02 -17.71
N GLU A 268 3.12 28.06 -18.21
CA GLU A 268 2.57 29.28 -18.77
C GLU A 268 3.10 29.51 -20.19
N ARG A 269 2.31 30.20 -21.05
CA ARG A 269 2.74 30.52 -22.41
C ARG A 269 3.67 31.72 -22.47
N GLU A 270 3.48 32.63 -21.54
CA GLU A 270 4.20 33.90 -21.49
C GLU A 270 5.01 33.99 -20.22
N GLN A 271 6.11 34.72 -20.26
CA GLN A 271 6.93 34.99 -19.10
C GLN A 271 6.16 35.86 -18.10
N ASN A 272 6.03 35.40 -16.89
CA ASN A 272 5.33 36.10 -15.82
C ASN A 272 6.09 35.92 -14.50
N GLY A 273 6.59 37.03 -13.94
CA GLY A 273 7.22 37.07 -12.63
C GLY A 273 8.38 36.07 -12.48
N SER A 274 8.19 35.08 -11.65
CA SER A 274 9.17 34.04 -11.26
C SER A 274 9.23 32.82 -12.18
N THR A 275 8.63 32.88 -13.36
CA THR A 275 8.70 31.77 -14.32
C THR A 275 10.06 31.68 -15.00
N VAL A 276 10.53 30.47 -15.28
CA VAL A 276 11.76 30.23 -16.05
C VAL A 276 11.44 29.61 -17.40
N PRO A 277 12.22 29.92 -18.45
CA PRO A 277 11.98 29.36 -19.75
C PRO A 277 12.31 27.87 -19.77
N ALA A 278 11.48 27.14 -20.53
CA ALA A 278 11.63 25.73 -20.79
C ALA A 278 11.19 25.40 -22.23
N ARG A 279 11.62 24.24 -22.73
CA ARG A 279 11.19 23.73 -24.02
C ARG A 279 10.41 22.41 -23.80
N VAL A 280 9.29 22.25 -24.49
CA VAL A 280 8.54 21.00 -24.50
C VAL A 280 9.33 19.95 -25.27
N SER A 281 9.89 18.95 -24.59
CA SER A 281 10.68 17.88 -25.22
C SER A 281 9.80 16.73 -25.69
N ARG A 282 8.75 16.42 -24.93
CA ARG A 282 7.85 15.31 -25.23
C ARG A 282 6.48 15.52 -24.60
N LEU A 283 5.44 15.00 -25.29
CA LEU A 283 4.06 14.95 -24.79
C LEU A 283 3.58 13.49 -24.81
N ILE A 284 3.08 13.01 -23.68
CA ILE A 284 2.58 11.65 -23.50
C ILE A 284 1.12 11.72 -23.07
N HIS A 285 0.23 11.20 -23.92
CA HIS A 285 -1.21 11.17 -23.65
C HIS A 285 -1.58 9.88 -22.91
N LEU A 286 -1.93 9.98 -21.62
CA LEU A 286 -2.30 8.85 -20.76
C LEU A 286 -3.83 8.69 -20.60
N GLY A 287 -4.59 9.20 -21.56
CA GLY A 287 -6.06 9.15 -21.57
C GLY A 287 -6.69 10.32 -20.83
N TRP A 288 -6.76 10.30 -19.51
CA TRP A 288 -7.37 11.36 -18.70
C TRP A 288 -6.39 12.51 -18.35
N GLU A 289 -5.09 12.27 -18.45
CA GLU A 289 -4.05 13.27 -18.21
C GLU A 289 -3.02 13.29 -19.33
N ILE A 290 -2.25 14.38 -19.42
CA ILE A 290 -1.12 14.52 -20.32
C ILE A 290 0.14 14.77 -19.48
N GLN A 291 1.19 13.99 -19.73
CA GLN A 291 2.52 14.25 -19.23
C GLN A 291 3.32 15.08 -20.24
N ALA A 292 3.85 16.22 -19.80
CA ALA A 292 4.77 17.04 -20.55
C ALA A 292 6.18 16.92 -19.95
N GLU A 293 7.14 16.42 -20.74
CA GLU A 293 8.56 16.50 -20.39
C GLU A 293 9.11 17.82 -20.90
N LEU A 294 9.73 18.57 -20.02
CA LEU A 294 10.21 19.93 -20.27
C LEU A 294 11.70 20.00 -19.98
N THR A 295 12.48 20.54 -20.91
CA THR A 295 13.90 20.84 -20.68
C THR A 295 14.06 22.32 -20.34
N LEU A 296 14.60 22.61 -19.15
CA LEU A 296 14.91 23.95 -18.69
C LEU A 296 16.18 24.46 -19.39
N ASP A 297 16.39 25.79 -19.39
CA ASP A 297 17.58 26.42 -19.96
C ASP A 297 18.89 26.05 -19.25
N ASP A 298 18.82 25.54 -18.01
CA ASP A 298 19.97 24.98 -17.27
C ASP A 298 20.25 23.50 -17.55
N GLY A 299 19.50 22.90 -18.51
CA GLY A 299 19.64 21.52 -18.93
C GLY A 299 18.91 20.51 -18.06
N GLN A 300 18.24 20.94 -16.97
CA GLN A 300 17.43 20.03 -16.14
C GLN A 300 16.15 19.63 -16.88
N VAL A 301 15.72 18.37 -16.67
CA VAL A 301 14.46 17.88 -17.21
C VAL A 301 13.42 17.82 -16.11
N VAL A 302 12.25 18.36 -16.38
CA VAL A 302 11.11 18.41 -15.46
C VAL A 302 9.89 17.80 -16.13
N THR A 303 9.20 16.92 -15.43
CA THR A 303 7.91 16.37 -15.87
C THR A 303 6.77 17.19 -15.23
N ALA A 304 5.81 17.59 -16.04
CA ALA A 304 4.56 18.21 -15.59
C ALA A 304 3.37 17.32 -15.94
N HIS A 305 2.39 17.27 -15.03
CA HIS A 305 1.11 16.59 -15.27
C HIS A 305 0.02 17.64 -15.50
N LEU A 306 -0.70 17.52 -16.61
CA LEU A 306 -1.76 18.41 -17.03
C LEU A 306 -3.07 17.67 -17.16
N THR A 307 -4.17 18.31 -16.75
CA THR A 307 -5.50 17.89 -17.17
C THR A 307 -5.67 18.16 -18.66
N ARG A 308 -6.56 17.40 -19.32
CA ARG A 308 -6.87 17.65 -20.76
C ARG A 308 -7.30 19.09 -20.99
N GLU A 309 -8.18 19.63 -20.17
CA GLU A 309 -8.65 21.01 -20.26
C GLU A 309 -7.47 22.00 -20.24
N ARG A 310 -6.53 21.83 -19.30
CA ARG A 310 -5.34 22.70 -19.20
C ARG A 310 -4.40 22.52 -20.39
N PHE A 311 -4.24 21.32 -20.89
CA PHE A 311 -3.46 21.04 -22.09
C PHE A 311 -4.04 21.74 -23.32
N ASP A 312 -5.37 21.63 -23.53
CA ASP A 312 -6.06 22.29 -24.66
C ASP A 312 -5.96 23.81 -24.59
N GLN A 313 -6.10 24.40 -23.39
CA GLN A 313 -5.92 25.85 -23.18
C GLN A 313 -4.50 26.30 -23.51
N LEU A 314 -3.50 25.50 -23.14
CA LEU A 314 -2.09 25.81 -23.41
C LEU A 314 -1.70 25.49 -24.86
N ASN A 315 -2.44 24.63 -25.59
CA ASN A 315 -2.17 24.18 -26.96
C ASN A 315 -0.68 23.88 -27.14
N LEU A 316 -0.17 22.95 -26.33
CA LEU A 316 1.25 22.60 -26.28
C LEU A 316 1.63 21.76 -27.50
N GLU A 317 2.78 22.09 -28.08
CA GLU A 317 3.40 21.33 -29.17
C GLU A 317 4.84 20.96 -28.82
N PRO A 318 5.38 19.84 -29.32
CA PRO A 318 6.79 19.53 -29.18
C PRO A 318 7.68 20.68 -29.70
N GLU A 319 8.83 20.89 -29.08
CA GLU A 319 9.79 21.98 -29.33
C GLU A 319 9.30 23.38 -29.01
N GLN A 320 8.06 23.54 -28.57
CA GLN A 320 7.51 24.85 -28.16
C GLN A 320 8.23 25.39 -26.93
N ARG A 321 8.55 26.68 -26.96
CA ARG A 321 9.03 27.42 -25.79
C ARG A 321 7.86 27.76 -24.88
N VAL A 322 8.01 27.44 -23.60
CA VAL A 322 7.06 27.71 -22.52
C VAL A 322 7.78 28.26 -21.31
N TYR A 323 7.05 28.68 -20.31
CA TYR A 323 7.59 29.18 -19.05
C TYR A 323 7.03 28.36 -17.89
N VAL A 324 7.89 27.99 -16.95
CA VAL A 324 7.51 27.10 -15.84
C VAL A 324 7.87 27.71 -14.49
N LYS A 325 7.08 27.37 -13.48
CA LYS A 325 7.34 27.67 -12.08
C LYS A 325 6.84 26.53 -11.18
N PRO A 326 7.42 26.34 -10.00
CA PRO A 326 6.88 25.43 -9.01
C PRO A 326 5.71 26.10 -8.30
N LYS A 327 4.68 25.30 -7.98
CA LYS A 327 3.56 25.70 -7.11
C LYS A 327 3.85 25.36 -5.66
N ASP A 328 4.29 24.13 -5.42
CA ASP A 328 4.71 23.59 -4.12
C ASP A 328 5.93 22.69 -4.33
N ALA A 329 6.90 22.77 -3.44
CA ALA A 329 8.09 21.93 -3.48
C ALA A 329 8.60 21.67 -2.07
N LYS A 330 9.25 20.53 -1.87
CA LYS A 330 9.73 20.09 -0.56
C LYS A 330 11.21 19.82 -0.60
N SER A 331 11.88 20.05 0.52
CA SER A 331 13.26 19.66 0.74
C SER A 331 13.35 18.83 2.02
N PHE A 332 14.28 17.88 2.05
CA PHE A 332 14.45 16.97 3.17
C PHE A 332 15.91 16.99 3.65
N PRO A 333 16.13 16.82 4.97
CA PRO A 333 17.47 16.62 5.49
C PRO A 333 18.13 15.42 4.82
N LEU A 334 19.44 15.56 4.51
CA LEU A 334 20.23 14.40 4.09
C LEU A 334 20.33 13.43 5.26
N TYR A 335 19.60 12.34 5.19
CA TYR A 335 19.86 11.20 6.08
C TYR A 335 21.13 10.52 5.56
N TYR A 336 22.27 10.84 6.15
CA TYR A 336 23.42 9.95 6.07
C TYR A 336 23.01 8.64 6.77
N SER A 337 22.74 7.58 6.00
CA SER A 337 22.66 6.23 6.55
C SER A 337 24.04 5.88 7.09
N ILE A 338 24.21 6.01 8.41
CA ILE A 338 25.35 5.51 9.16
C ILE A 338 25.26 3.97 9.22
#